data_af7dce175326580215b007f2df4f9bed
#
_entry.id   af7dce175326580215b007f2df4f9bed
#
_cell.length_a   1.000
_cell.length_b   1.000
_cell.length_c   1.000
_cell.angle_alpha   90.00
_cell.angle_beta   90.00
_cell.angle_gamma   90.00
#
_symmetry.space_group_name_H-M   'P 1'
#
loop_
_entity.id
_entity.type
_entity.pdbx_description
1 polymer ?
#
loop_
_entity_poly.entity_id
_entity_poly.type
_entity_poly.pdbx_seq_one_letter_code
_entity_poly.pdbx_strand_id
1 'polypeptide(L)'
;TLERHQLPFRLQEGKLIFFTHPIVKDVVAFFHLALNPTDAEAFKRIAKILYLSASVVQQTLAQSESAYLDYLTRQVAFKTAFQRDKIRQFKLNLPKLKELPPKRAIHFILDTLDYESYLTKRGFIKDEKERVYTQGLAVIETLKSIASETGDIHEFLNRLSHLYQLSHQSSQQMMPAINLLTFHASKGLEFNTVFLIDCMDGITPSSSALNQHLLHEEEEFEEERRLFYVAMTRARHQLQILSVANKHNILFNRSVFVKDVHQILYPKSATESLPQPKRTASGRSISELKSMNLTTAVDLKAYQVGVLIHHQRFGDGTIIDLEGEIATIQFEHEQKRISLRITVENGNVSLKSS
;
A
#
# COMPACT_ATOMS: atom_id res chain seq x y z
N THR A 1 0.95 6.38 -18.27
CA THR A 1 0.30 7.64 -18.73
C THR A 1 1.20 8.45 -19.65
N LEU A 2 2.46 8.80 -19.28
CA LEU A 2 3.38 9.57 -20.15
C LEU A 2 3.59 8.87 -21.48
N GLU A 3 3.86 7.57 -21.47
CA GLU A 3 4.01 6.74 -22.67
C GLU A 3 2.78 6.79 -23.58
N ARG A 4 1.56 6.72 -23.02
CA ARG A 4 0.32 6.82 -23.80
C ARG A 4 0.17 8.15 -24.54
N HIS A 5 0.67 9.21 -23.94
CA HIS A 5 0.69 10.54 -24.54
C HIS A 5 1.94 10.78 -25.38
N GLN A 6 2.77 9.74 -25.60
CA GLN A 6 4.01 9.82 -26.36
C GLN A 6 4.97 10.90 -25.82
N LEU A 7 4.90 11.19 -24.53
CA LEU A 7 5.77 12.13 -23.86
C LEU A 7 7.05 11.42 -23.46
N PRO A 8 8.23 11.87 -23.94
CA PRO A 8 9.50 11.27 -23.56
C PRO A 8 9.78 11.50 -22.09
N PHE A 9 10.21 10.46 -21.39
CA PHE A 9 10.55 10.53 -19.99
C PHE A 9 11.83 9.75 -19.66
N ARG A 10 12.49 10.11 -18.58
CA ARG A 10 13.66 9.41 -18.03
C ARG A 10 13.37 9.04 -16.59
N LEU A 11 13.74 7.81 -16.24
CA LEU A 11 13.81 7.36 -14.86
C LEU A 11 15.26 7.52 -14.40
N GLN A 12 15.49 8.38 -13.44
CA GLN A 12 16.81 8.53 -12.82
C GLN A 12 16.82 7.65 -11.56
N GLU A 13 17.85 6.81 -11.42
CA GLU A 13 17.87 5.66 -10.52
C GLU A 13 16.90 4.53 -10.92
N GLY A 14 17.23 3.93 -12.05
CA GLY A 14 16.43 3.01 -12.86
C GLY A 14 16.21 1.60 -12.34
N LYS A 15 16.02 1.40 -11.07
CA LYS A 15 15.39 0.15 -10.60
C LYS A 15 13.96 0.47 -10.21
N LEU A 16 13.04 0.34 -11.14
CA LEU A 16 11.63 0.32 -10.76
C LEU A 16 11.44 -0.85 -9.79
N ILE A 17 11.48 -0.53 -8.51
CA ILE A 17 11.22 -1.43 -7.38
C ILE A 17 9.90 -2.19 -7.60
N PHE A 18 8.98 -1.60 -8.36
CA PHE A 18 7.73 -2.23 -8.75
C PHE A 18 7.91 -3.61 -9.39
N PHE A 19 8.72 -3.76 -10.46
CA PHE A 19 8.88 -5.05 -11.14
C PHE A 19 9.64 -6.09 -10.33
N THR A 20 10.45 -5.65 -9.38
CA THR A 20 11.17 -6.54 -8.46
C THR A 20 10.38 -6.85 -7.20
N HIS A 21 9.25 -6.14 -6.98
CA HIS A 21 8.43 -6.29 -5.80
C HIS A 21 7.85 -7.71 -5.67
N PRO A 22 7.87 -8.33 -4.48
CA PRO A 22 7.37 -9.68 -4.26
C PRO A 22 5.94 -9.89 -4.78
N ILE A 23 5.03 -8.96 -4.54
CA ILE A 23 3.63 -9.05 -4.99
C ILE A 23 3.52 -9.14 -6.50
N VAL A 24 4.27 -8.32 -7.25
CA VAL A 24 4.27 -8.36 -8.73
C VAL A 24 4.74 -9.72 -9.22
N LYS A 25 5.85 -10.20 -8.68
CA LYS A 25 6.41 -11.51 -9.03
C LYS A 25 5.45 -12.65 -8.67
N ASP A 26 4.74 -12.55 -7.55
CA ASP A 26 3.78 -13.56 -7.13
C ASP A 26 2.55 -13.58 -8.07
N VAL A 27 1.98 -12.43 -8.40
CA VAL A 27 0.86 -12.32 -9.35
C VAL A 27 1.25 -12.86 -10.73
N VAL A 28 2.44 -12.51 -11.22
CA VAL A 28 2.98 -13.07 -12.48
C VAL A 28 3.12 -14.60 -12.39
N ALA A 29 3.60 -15.13 -11.27
CA ALA A 29 3.72 -16.57 -11.07
C ALA A 29 2.35 -17.28 -11.04
N PHE A 30 1.31 -16.68 -10.48
CA PHE A 30 -0.06 -17.21 -10.57
C PHE A 30 -0.50 -17.36 -12.04
N PHE A 31 -0.27 -16.34 -12.85
CA PHE A 31 -0.62 -16.38 -14.27
C PHE A 31 0.21 -17.40 -15.04
N HIS A 32 1.52 -17.45 -14.81
CA HIS A 32 2.37 -18.44 -15.46
C HIS A 32 1.95 -19.86 -15.09
N LEU A 33 1.69 -20.15 -13.82
CA LEU A 33 1.27 -21.48 -13.41
C LEU A 33 -0.16 -21.83 -13.89
N ALA A 34 -1.04 -20.85 -14.03
CA ALA A 34 -2.33 -21.04 -14.68
C ALA A 34 -2.18 -21.40 -16.14
N LEU A 35 -1.30 -20.72 -16.89
CA LEU A 35 -1.04 -20.97 -18.33
C LEU A 35 -0.27 -22.27 -18.54
N ASN A 36 0.75 -22.52 -17.75
CA ASN A 36 1.58 -23.71 -17.78
C ASN A 36 1.64 -24.39 -16.41
N PRO A 37 0.82 -25.44 -16.16
CA PRO A 37 0.77 -26.15 -14.88
C PRO A 37 2.06 -26.88 -14.48
N THR A 38 3.05 -26.95 -15.37
CA THR A 38 4.37 -27.55 -15.14
C THR A 38 5.49 -26.50 -15.09
N ASP A 39 5.17 -25.22 -14.94
CA ASP A 39 6.16 -24.16 -14.77
C ASP A 39 6.79 -24.26 -13.37
N ALA A 40 8.06 -24.73 -13.36
CA ALA A 40 8.81 -24.99 -12.13
C ALA A 40 9.10 -23.70 -11.33
N GLU A 41 9.42 -22.61 -12.00
CA GLU A 41 9.76 -21.36 -11.32
C GLU A 41 8.50 -20.69 -10.72
N ALA A 42 7.42 -20.69 -11.48
CA ALA A 42 6.13 -20.23 -10.99
C ALA A 42 5.65 -21.07 -9.80
N PHE A 43 5.78 -22.40 -9.88
CA PHE A 43 5.41 -23.31 -8.80
C PHE A 43 6.25 -23.07 -7.54
N LYS A 44 7.59 -22.99 -7.65
CA LYS A 44 8.48 -22.68 -6.50
C LYS A 44 8.05 -21.42 -5.77
N ARG A 45 7.61 -20.42 -6.53
CA ARG A 45 7.20 -19.16 -5.98
C ARG A 45 5.87 -19.27 -5.23
N ILE A 46 4.88 -19.92 -5.80
CA ILE A 46 3.55 -20.11 -5.22
C ILE A 46 3.56 -21.12 -4.07
N ALA A 47 4.50 -22.05 -4.04
CA ALA A 47 4.66 -23.05 -2.98
C ALA A 47 4.70 -22.43 -1.57
N LYS A 48 5.30 -21.23 -1.43
CA LYS A 48 5.35 -20.48 -0.18
C LYS A 48 3.96 -20.02 0.29
N ILE A 49 3.10 -19.67 -0.66
CA ILE A 49 1.72 -19.23 -0.40
C ILE A 49 0.86 -20.42 0.01
N LEU A 50 1.20 -21.61 -0.50
CA LEU A 50 0.57 -22.89 -0.13
C LEU A 50 1.15 -23.50 1.16
N TYR A 51 2.11 -22.82 1.80
CA TYR A 51 2.78 -23.29 3.01
C TYR A 51 3.44 -24.68 2.84
N LEU A 52 4.00 -24.95 1.65
CA LEU A 52 4.71 -26.20 1.38
C LEU A 52 6.11 -26.20 1.97
N SER A 53 6.52 -27.32 2.54
CA SER A 53 7.91 -27.51 2.98
C SER A 53 8.87 -27.66 1.80
N ALA A 54 10.14 -27.34 2.00
CA ALA A 54 11.15 -27.47 0.95
C ALA A 54 11.24 -28.91 0.39
N SER A 55 11.11 -29.91 1.25
CA SER A 55 11.11 -31.33 0.84
C SER A 55 9.96 -31.68 -0.09
N VAL A 56 8.74 -31.21 0.21
CA VAL A 56 7.55 -31.42 -0.64
C VAL A 56 7.72 -30.70 -1.98
N VAL A 57 8.28 -29.48 -1.97
CA VAL A 57 8.56 -28.74 -3.21
C VAL A 57 9.55 -29.49 -4.09
N GLN A 58 10.67 -29.96 -3.54
CA GLN A 58 11.67 -30.74 -4.28
C GLN A 58 11.08 -32.04 -4.83
N GLN A 59 10.34 -32.77 -4.01
CA GLN A 59 9.67 -34.01 -4.42
C GLN A 59 8.68 -33.74 -5.58
N THR A 60 7.90 -32.66 -5.51
CA THR A 60 6.95 -32.29 -6.56
C THR A 60 7.66 -31.91 -7.87
N LEU A 61 8.75 -31.17 -7.79
CA LEU A 61 9.52 -30.74 -8.95
C LEU A 61 10.26 -31.88 -9.64
N ALA A 62 10.59 -32.95 -8.91
CA ALA A 62 11.19 -34.15 -9.48
C ALA A 62 10.20 -34.94 -10.36
N GLN A 63 8.91 -34.65 -10.33
CA GLN A 63 7.87 -35.27 -11.12
C GLN A 63 7.63 -34.45 -12.40
N SER A 64 8.22 -34.87 -13.52
CA SER A 64 8.20 -34.11 -14.78
C SER A 64 6.96 -34.33 -15.65
N GLU A 65 6.13 -35.35 -15.35
CA GLU A 65 5.07 -35.80 -16.28
C GLU A 65 3.66 -35.30 -15.94
N SER A 66 3.45 -34.66 -14.79
CA SER A 66 2.13 -34.20 -14.37
C SER A 66 2.11 -32.78 -13.83
N ALA A 67 0.97 -32.12 -13.96
CA ALA A 67 0.75 -30.81 -13.32
C ALA A 67 1.07 -30.88 -11.83
N TYR A 68 1.84 -29.95 -11.31
CA TYR A 68 2.31 -29.98 -9.92
C TYR A 68 1.19 -30.02 -8.88
N LEU A 69 0.09 -29.32 -9.11
CA LEU A 69 -1.08 -29.36 -8.20
C LEU A 69 -1.81 -30.71 -8.26
N ASP A 70 -1.76 -31.42 -9.39
CA ASP A 70 -2.31 -32.77 -9.51
C ASP A 70 -1.51 -33.77 -8.70
N TYR A 71 -0.19 -33.71 -8.83
CA TYR A 71 0.72 -34.53 -8.01
C TYR A 71 0.49 -34.29 -6.53
N LEU A 72 0.47 -33.01 -6.09
CA LEU A 72 0.22 -32.67 -4.69
C LEU A 72 -1.09 -33.24 -4.15
N THR A 73 -2.16 -33.19 -4.95
CA THR A 73 -3.47 -33.67 -4.50
C THR A 73 -3.60 -35.20 -4.46
N ARG A 74 -2.83 -35.92 -5.27
CA ARG A 74 -2.92 -37.35 -5.43
C ARG A 74 -1.88 -38.14 -4.61
N GLN A 75 -0.66 -37.62 -4.53
CA GLN A 75 0.51 -38.36 -4.05
C GLN A 75 1.07 -37.85 -2.72
N VAL A 76 0.70 -36.64 -2.28
CA VAL A 76 1.25 -36.07 -1.06
C VAL A 76 0.24 -36.16 0.08
N ALA A 77 0.63 -36.85 1.17
CA ALA A 77 -0.15 -36.88 2.40
C ALA A 77 0.16 -35.65 3.27
N PHE A 78 -0.78 -34.73 3.37
CA PHE A 78 -0.65 -33.56 4.23
C PHE A 78 -1.16 -33.81 5.64
N LYS A 79 -0.42 -33.33 6.64
CA LYS A 79 -0.73 -33.53 8.06
C LYS A 79 -2.01 -32.79 8.49
N THR A 80 -2.31 -31.64 7.88
CA THR A 80 -3.46 -30.80 8.28
C THR A 80 -4.56 -30.77 7.21
N ALA A 81 -5.81 -30.78 7.65
CA ALA A 81 -6.97 -30.62 6.77
C ALA A 81 -6.91 -29.28 6.02
N PHE A 82 -6.53 -28.20 6.71
CA PHE A 82 -6.37 -26.87 6.14
C PHE A 82 -5.49 -26.87 4.90
N GLN A 83 -4.31 -27.50 4.96
CA GLN A 83 -3.37 -27.52 3.85
C GLN A 83 -3.90 -28.33 2.65
N ARG A 84 -4.55 -29.46 2.92
CA ARG A 84 -5.20 -30.28 1.88
C ARG A 84 -6.30 -29.51 1.16
N ASP A 85 -7.14 -28.83 1.92
CA ASP A 85 -8.26 -28.07 1.38
C ASP A 85 -7.76 -26.87 0.58
N LYS A 86 -6.75 -26.16 1.07
CA LYS A 86 -6.13 -25.06 0.34
C LYS A 86 -5.55 -25.50 -1.01
N ILE A 87 -4.81 -26.60 -1.05
CA ILE A 87 -4.25 -27.14 -2.30
C ILE A 87 -5.36 -27.58 -3.27
N ARG A 88 -6.42 -28.21 -2.74
CA ARG A 88 -7.58 -28.60 -3.55
C ARG A 88 -8.28 -27.38 -4.14
N GLN A 89 -8.47 -26.33 -3.37
CA GLN A 89 -9.05 -25.07 -3.85
C GLN A 89 -8.16 -24.40 -4.92
N PHE A 90 -6.85 -24.40 -4.73
CA PHE A 90 -5.93 -23.92 -5.75
C PHE A 90 -6.02 -24.71 -7.05
N LYS A 91 -6.02 -26.03 -6.98
CA LYS A 91 -6.17 -26.90 -8.16
C LYS A 91 -7.44 -26.60 -8.95
N LEU A 92 -8.57 -26.40 -8.25
CA LEU A 92 -9.87 -26.15 -8.86
C LEU A 92 -10.00 -24.74 -9.44
N ASN A 93 -9.37 -23.76 -8.80
CA ASN A 93 -9.61 -22.35 -9.10
C ASN A 93 -8.51 -21.74 -9.97
N LEU A 94 -7.27 -22.18 -9.86
CA LEU A 94 -6.16 -21.59 -10.63
C LEU A 94 -6.39 -21.59 -12.16
N PRO A 95 -6.91 -22.68 -12.78
CA PRO A 95 -7.19 -22.69 -14.23
C PRO A 95 -8.21 -21.65 -14.68
N LYS A 96 -9.12 -21.22 -13.79
CA LYS A 96 -10.15 -20.21 -14.10
C LYS A 96 -9.55 -18.83 -14.41
N LEU A 97 -8.32 -18.59 -13.97
CA LEU A 97 -7.64 -17.31 -14.27
C LEU A 97 -7.54 -17.07 -15.78
N LYS A 98 -7.45 -18.13 -16.60
CA LYS A 98 -7.37 -18.03 -18.07
C LYS A 98 -8.60 -17.41 -18.70
N GLU A 99 -9.76 -17.56 -18.07
CA GLU A 99 -11.05 -17.15 -18.59
C GLU A 99 -11.45 -15.74 -18.13
N LEU A 100 -10.70 -15.19 -17.16
CA LEU A 100 -11.02 -13.91 -16.55
C LEU A 100 -10.21 -12.78 -17.20
N PRO A 101 -10.82 -11.61 -17.41
CA PRO A 101 -10.07 -10.39 -17.73
C PRO A 101 -9.01 -10.12 -16.65
N PRO A 102 -7.80 -9.63 -16.98
CA PRO A 102 -6.66 -9.56 -16.05
C PRO A 102 -6.96 -8.85 -14.74
N LYS A 103 -7.72 -7.75 -14.77
CA LYS A 103 -8.11 -7.03 -13.56
C LYS A 103 -8.98 -7.89 -12.65
N ARG A 104 -9.94 -8.67 -13.21
CA ARG A 104 -10.78 -9.59 -12.44
C ARG A 104 -9.97 -10.79 -11.96
N ALA A 105 -9.02 -11.26 -12.76
CA ALA A 105 -8.11 -12.33 -12.35
C ALA A 105 -7.24 -11.93 -11.16
N ILE A 106 -6.75 -10.68 -11.09
CA ILE A 106 -6.02 -10.18 -9.91
C ILE A 106 -6.93 -10.16 -8.68
N HIS A 107 -8.17 -9.69 -8.77
CA HIS A 107 -9.13 -9.78 -7.67
C HIS A 107 -9.37 -11.24 -7.25
N PHE A 108 -9.55 -12.13 -8.21
CA PHE A 108 -9.74 -13.56 -7.94
C PHE A 108 -8.53 -14.19 -7.21
N ILE A 109 -7.30 -13.77 -7.56
CA ILE A 109 -6.09 -14.20 -6.84
C ILE A 109 -6.12 -13.71 -5.39
N LEU A 110 -6.48 -12.46 -5.16
CA LEU A 110 -6.53 -11.87 -3.81
C LEU A 110 -7.58 -12.59 -2.95
N ASP A 111 -8.81 -12.67 -3.44
CA ASP A 111 -9.97 -13.13 -2.67
C ASP A 111 -10.10 -14.66 -2.68
N THR A 112 -10.29 -15.25 -3.88
CA THR A 112 -10.64 -16.68 -4.00
C THR A 112 -9.46 -17.62 -3.76
N LEU A 113 -8.24 -17.21 -4.17
CA LEU A 113 -7.02 -17.95 -3.87
C LEU A 113 -6.39 -17.55 -2.53
N ASP A 114 -7.07 -16.70 -1.74
CA ASP A 114 -6.67 -16.31 -0.38
C ASP A 114 -5.25 -15.73 -0.31
N TYR A 115 -4.86 -15.00 -1.37
CA TYR A 115 -3.54 -14.36 -1.41
C TYR A 115 -3.49 -13.13 -0.52
N GLU A 116 -4.62 -12.43 -0.33
CA GLU A 116 -4.73 -11.27 0.54
C GLU A 116 -4.42 -11.62 2.00
N SER A 117 -4.96 -12.73 2.52
CA SER A 117 -4.62 -13.22 3.86
C SER A 117 -3.12 -13.54 4.01
N TYR A 118 -2.48 -14.06 2.97
CA TYR A 118 -1.04 -14.29 2.97
C TYR A 118 -0.26 -12.96 3.04
N LEU A 119 -0.68 -11.95 2.27
CA LEU A 119 -0.03 -10.64 2.27
C LEU A 119 -0.18 -9.91 3.62
N THR A 120 -1.36 -10.01 4.23
CA THR A 120 -1.64 -9.45 5.56
C THR A 120 -0.77 -10.10 6.64
N LYS A 121 -0.68 -11.43 6.65
CA LYS A 121 0.19 -12.17 7.58
C LYS A 121 1.68 -11.84 7.41
N ARG A 122 2.09 -11.44 6.20
CA ARG A 122 3.46 -11.02 5.90
C ARG A 122 3.72 -9.53 6.12
N GLY A 123 2.70 -8.76 6.49
CA GLY A 123 2.82 -7.33 6.73
C GLY A 123 2.95 -6.47 5.46
N PHE A 124 2.68 -7.02 4.27
CA PHE A 124 2.69 -6.25 3.02
C PHE A 124 1.49 -5.32 2.90
N ILE A 125 0.36 -5.76 3.42
CA ILE A 125 -0.88 -4.98 3.50
C ILE A 125 -1.43 -5.08 4.92
N LYS A 126 -2.26 -4.12 5.29
CA LYS A 126 -3.03 -4.18 6.52
C LYS A 126 -4.43 -4.71 6.24
N ASP A 127 -5.10 -5.18 7.29
CA ASP A 127 -6.50 -5.66 7.18
C ASP A 127 -7.37 -4.55 6.57
N GLU A 128 -8.34 -4.92 5.74
CA GLU A 128 -9.29 -3.97 5.10
C GLU A 128 -9.97 -3.03 6.11
N LYS A 129 -10.14 -3.47 7.35
CA LYS A 129 -10.71 -2.67 8.43
C LYS A 129 -9.83 -1.48 8.82
N GLU A 130 -8.53 -1.57 8.66
CA GLU A 130 -7.59 -0.50 9.02
C GLU A 130 -7.46 0.60 7.96
N ARG A 131 -7.87 0.35 6.71
CA ARG A 131 -7.82 1.29 5.55
C ARG A 131 -6.55 2.14 5.47
N VAL A 132 -5.42 1.56 5.87
CA VAL A 132 -4.13 2.24 5.86
C VAL A 132 -3.45 2.03 4.50
N TYR A 133 -2.99 3.12 3.91
CA TYR A 133 -2.19 3.06 2.70
C TYR A 133 -0.85 2.39 2.98
N THR A 134 -0.56 1.30 2.30
CA THR A 134 0.71 0.58 2.38
C THR A 134 1.36 0.49 1.00
N GLN A 135 2.67 0.29 0.98
CA GLN A 135 3.38 0.05 -0.28
C GLN A 135 2.83 -1.17 -1.03
N GLY A 136 2.44 -2.22 -0.30
CA GLY A 136 1.83 -3.41 -0.89
C GLY A 136 0.51 -3.09 -1.59
N LEU A 137 -0.35 -2.29 -0.98
CA LEU A 137 -1.61 -1.85 -1.58
C LEU A 137 -1.35 -1.00 -2.84
N ALA A 138 -0.39 -0.08 -2.79
CA ALA A 138 0.00 0.72 -3.95
C ALA A 138 0.42 -0.14 -5.15
N VAL A 139 1.19 -1.21 -4.89
CA VAL A 139 1.63 -2.15 -5.90
C VAL A 139 0.44 -2.93 -6.49
N ILE A 140 -0.48 -3.41 -5.66
CA ILE A 140 -1.69 -4.10 -6.11
C ILE A 140 -2.54 -3.20 -7.00
N GLU A 141 -2.78 -1.96 -6.59
CA GLU A 141 -3.58 -1.01 -7.37
C GLU A 141 -2.90 -0.61 -8.67
N THR A 142 -1.57 -0.51 -8.68
CA THR A 142 -0.80 -0.31 -9.90
C THR A 142 -0.95 -1.50 -10.87
N LEU A 143 -0.87 -2.74 -10.36
CA LEU A 143 -1.13 -3.95 -11.17
C LEU A 143 -2.55 -3.95 -11.74
N LYS A 144 -3.57 -3.63 -10.92
CA LYS A 144 -4.98 -3.53 -11.37
C LYS A 144 -5.16 -2.43 -12.43
N SER A 145 -4.45 -1.30 -12.30
CA SER A 145 -4.47 -0.22 -13.28
C SER A 145 -3.89 -0.68 -14.62
N ILE A 146 -2.73 -1.35 -14.62
CA ILE A 146 -2.13 -1.90 -15.84
C ILE A 146 -3.06 -2.97 -16.44
N ALA A 147 -3.60 -3.85 -15.61
CA ALA A 147 -4.50 -4.92 -16.02
C ALA A 147 -5.82 -4.41 -16.62
N SER A 148 -6.27 -3.21 -16.23
CA SER A 148 -7.48 -2.61 -16.79
C SER A 148 -7.31 -2.15 -18.25
N GLU A 149 -6.08 -2.11 -18.75
CA GLU A 149 -5.70 -1.70 -20.11
C GLU A 149 -5.60 -2.87 -21.07
N THR A 150 -5.75 -4.10 -20.60
CA THR A 150 -5.48 -5.33 -21.33
C THR A 150 -6.71 -6.25 -21.32
N GLY A 151 -6.91 -6.96 -22.42
CA GLY A 151 -8.07 -7.84 -22.60
C GLY A 151 -7.89 -9.22 -22.01
N ASP A 152 -6.68 -9.77 -22.09
CA ASP A 152 -6.36 -11.12 -21.61
C ASP A 152 -5.03 -11.19 -20.87
N ILE A 153 -4.74 -12.36 -20.28
CA ILE A 153 -3.53 -12.58 -19.48
C ILE A 153 -2.26 -12.45 -20.31
N HIS A 154 -2.25 -12.90 -21.57
CA HIS A 154 -1.07 -12.83 -22.43
C HIS A 154 -0.74 -11.37 -22.74
N GLU A 155 -1.74 -10.59 -23.09
CA GLU A 155 -1.59 -9.15 -23.31
C GLU A 155 -1.08 -8.45 -22.04
N PHE A 156 -1.61 -8.80 -20.88
CA PHE A 156 -1.17 -8.25 -19.61
C PHE A 156 0.31 -8.57 -19.30
N LEU A 157 0.72 -9.83 -19.47
CA LEU A 157 2.11 -10.23 -19.25
C LEU A 157 3.07 -9.55 -20.26
N ASN A 158 2.66 -9.44 -21.52
CA ASN A 158 3.40 -8.70 -22.54
C ASN A 158 3.50 -7.21 -22.19
N ARG A 159 2.41 -6.61 -21.68
CA ARG A 159 2.40 -5.22 -21.24
C ARG A 159 3.36 -4.98 -20.07
N LEU A 160 3.38 -5.86 -19.09
CA LEU A 160 4.33 -5.78 -17.97
C LEU A 160 5.79 -5.90 -18.47
N SER A 161 6.07 -6.83 -19.38
CA SER A 161 7.40 -7.01 -19.97
C SER A 161 7.83 -5.77 -20.76
N HIS A 162 6.94 -5.19 -21.54
CA HIS A 162 7.19 -3.96 -22.29
C HIS A 162 7.51 -2.78 -21.36
N LEU A 163 6.71 -2.57 -20.32
CA LEU A 163 6.94 -1.52 -19.32
C LEU A 163 8.28 -1.72 -18.58
N TYR A 164 8.63 -2.98 -18.29
CA TYR A 164 9.94 -3.31 -17.71
C TYR A 164 11.09 -2.90 -18.65
N GLN A 165 11.01 -3.25 -19.93
CA GLN A 165 12.02 -2.87 -20.93
C GLN A 165 12.13 -1.34 -21.07
N LEU A 166 11.01 -0.63 -21.17
CA LEU A 166 11.00 0.83 -21.23
C LEU A 166 11.68 1.45 -20.02
N SER A 167 11.51 0.87 -18.84
CA SER A 167 12.15 1.37 -17.63
C SER A 167 13.67 1.29 -17.66
N HIS A 168 14.22 0.32 -18.38
CA HIS A 168 15.66 0.15 -18.55
C HIS A 168 16.24 0.99 -19.70
N GLN A 169 15.45 1.22 -20.75
CA GLN A 169 15.91 1.98 -21.93
C GLN A 169 15.83 3.50 -21.72
N SER A 170 14.96 3.99 -20.87
CA SER A 170 14.69 5.42 -20.69
C SER A 170 15.89 6.22 -20.16
N SER A 171 16.89 5.57 -19.56
CA SER A 171 18.09 6.23 -19.03
C SER A 171 19.12 6.65 -20.09
N GLN A 172 19.01 6.17 -21.33
CA GLN A 172 20.04 6.36 -22.37
C GLN A 172 19.68 7.42 -23.43
N GLN A 173 18.49 7.98 -23.45
CA GLN A 173 18.09 8.93 -24.48
C GLN A 173 18.60 10.36 -24.21
N MET A 174 19.31 10.95 -25.19
CA MET A 174 19.82 12.32 -25.14
C MET A 174 18.77 13.41 -25.48
N MET A 175 17.53 13.03 -25.82
CA MET A 175 16.48 13.98 -26.19
C MET A 175 15.87 14.68 -24.96
N PRO A 176 15.32 15.89 -25.11
CA PRO A 176 14.54 16.53 -24.04
C PRO A 176 13.44 15.59 -23.54
N ALA A 177 13.40 15.33 -22.23
CA ALA A 177 12.49 14.37 -21.64
C ALA A 177 12.09 14.83 -20.23
N ILE A 178 10.93 14.38 -19.77
CA ILE A 178 10.47 14.56 -18.39
C ILE A 178 11.31 13.67 -17.48
N ASN A 179 11.99 14.26 -16.50
CA ASN A 179 12.76 13.50 -15.53
C ASN A 179 11.83 13.05 -14.39
N LEU A 180 11.78 11.75 -14.14
CA LEU A 180 11.08 11.14 -13.01
C LEU A 180 12.13 10.73 -11.97
N LEU A 181 12.02 11.30 -10.77
CA LEU A 181 13.03 11.17 -9.71
C LEU A 181 12.36 10.95 -8.37
N THR A 182 13.06 10.29 -7.46
CA THR A 182 12.76 10.41 -6.03
C THR A 182 13.30 11.73 -5.48
N PHE A 183 12.84 12.16 -4.32
CA PHE A 183 13.39 13.35 -3.66
C PHE A 183 14.90 13.20 -3.41
N HIS A 184 15.35 12.04 -2.99
CA HIS A 184 16.78 11.73 -2.79
C HIS A 184 17.60 11.88 -4.08
N ALA A 185 17.09 11.30 -5.17
CA ALA A 185 17.77 11.36 -6.46
C ALA A 185 17.83 12.77 -7.06
N SER A 186 17.01 13.68 -6.59
CA SER A 186 16.99 15.07 -7.04
C SER A 186 18.09 15.94 -6.43
N LYS A 187 18.80 15.46 -5.39
CA LYS A 187 19.87 16.20 -4.73
C LYS A 187 20.99 16.54 -5.71
N GLY A 188 21.35 17.84 -5.76
CA GLY A 188 22.39 18.35 -6.68
C GLY A 188 21.92 18.63 -8.10
N LEU A 189 20.67 18.30 -8.46
CA LEU A 189 20.07 18.62 -9.75
C LEU A 189 19.19 19.87 -9.63
N GLU A 190 18.92 20.51 -10.77
CA GLU A 190 18.00 21.65 -10.84
C GLU A 190 17.22 21.61 -12.16
N PHE A 191 15.96 22.04 -12.10
CA PHE A 191 15.03 22.01 -13.23
C PHE A 191 14.26 23.32 -13.33
N ASN A 192 13.89 23.73 -14.53
CA ASN A 192 13.08 24.93 -14.71
C ASN A 192 11.72 24.81 -14.04
N THR A 193 11.08 23.66 -14.19
CA THR A 193 9.76 23.37 -13.60
C THR A 193 9.83 22.05 -12.84
N VAL A 194 9.32 22.03 -11.63
CA VAL A 194 9.23 20.83 -10.78
C VAL A 194 7.80 20.59 -10.36
N PHE A 195 7.37 19.33 -10.46
CA PHE A 195 6.10 18.84 -9.94
C PHE A 195 6.38 17.88 -8.79
N LEU A 196 6.04 18.28 -7.57
CA LEU A 196 6.05 17.38 -6.41
C LEU A 196 4.68 16.71 -6.31
N ILE A 197 4.66 15.42 -6.52
CA ILE A 197 3.43 14.60 -6.49
C ILE A 197 3.34 13.82 -5.19
N ASP A 198 2.13 13.32 -4.89
CA ASP A 198 1.85 12.50 -3.70
C ASP A 198 2.19 13.20 -2.36
N CYS A 199 2.01 14.52 -2.31
CA CYS A 199 2.25 15.33 -1.11
C CYS A 199 1.05 15.24 -0.15
N MET A 200 0.90 14.08 0.49
CA MET A 200 -0.19 13.73 1.41
C MET A 200 0.35 13.05 2.66
N ASP A 201 -0.30 13.29 3.81
CA ASP A 201 0.02 12.61 5.07
C ASP A 201 -0.07 11.08 4.88
N GLY A 202 0.95 10.36 5.34
CA GLY A 202 1.09 8.91 5.15
C GLY A 202 1.89 8.50 3.90
N ILE A 203 2.20 9.45 2.98
CA ILE A 203 3.09 9.24 1.83
C ILE A 203 4.28 10.19 1.91
N THR A 204 4.03 11.47 2.03
CA THR A 204 5.03 12.53 2.24
C THR A 204 4.48 13.57 3.22
N PRO A 205 4.81 13.49 4.51
CA PRO A 205 5.66 12.48 5.16
C PRO A 205 5.02 11.08 5.22
N SER A 206 5.88 10.07 5.45
CA SER A 206 5.45 8.66 5.62
C SER A 206 4.60 8.48 6.86
N SER A 207 3.82 7.40 6.90
CA SER A 207 3.06 7.05 8.11
C SER A 207 3.98 6.77 9.31
N SER A 208 5.20 6.25 9.09
CA SER A 208 6.20 6.03 10.14
C SER A 208 6.64 7.34 10.76
N ALA A 209 7.10 8.28 9.93
CA ALA A 209 7.56 9.60 10.37
C ALA A 209 6.46 10.38 11.11
N LEU A 210 5.21 10.33 10.61
CA LEU A 210 4.07 10.95 11.30
C LEU A 210 3.82 10.35 12.68
N ASN A 211 3.86 9.01 12.79
CA ASN A 211 3.64 8.34 14.07
C ASN A 211 4.76 8.64 15.07
N GLN A 212 6.02 8.66 14.63
CA GLN A 212 7.15 9.03 15.47
C GLN A 212 7.06 10.48 15.95
N HIS A 213 6.74 11.42 15.05
CA HIS A 213 6.49 12.82 15.39
C HIS A 213 5.41 12.98 16.46
N LEU A 214 4.32 12.22 16.37
CA LEU A 214 3.26 12.22 17.40
C LEU A 214 3.73 11.65 18.74
N LEU A 215 4.76 10.81 18.74
CA LEU A 215 5.41 10.28 19.94
C LEU A 215 6.57 11.16 20.43
N HIS A 216 6.73 12.37 19.87
CA HIS A 216 7.86 13.28 20.11
C HIS A 216 9.23 12.71 19.74
N GLU A 217 9.26 11.75 18.81
CA GLU A 217 10.46 11.22 18.18
C GLU A 217 10.63 11.93 16.82
N GLU A 218 11.43 12.99 16.78
CA GLU A 218 11.46 13.94 15.66
C GLU A 218 12.43 13.54 14.53
N GLU A 219 13.30 12.57 14.74
CA GLU A 219 14.44 12.32 13.85
C GLU A 219 13.98 11.97 12.42
N GLU A 220 13.11 10.98 12.24
CA GLU A 220 12.63 10.56 10.93
C GLU A 220 11.76 11.66 10.28
N PHE A 221 10.93 12.33 11.07
CA PHE A 221 10.07 13.40 10.58
C PHE A 221 10.87 14.61 10.09
N GLU A 222 11.90 15.02 10.82
CA GLU A 222 12.79 16.12 10.43
C GLU A 222 13.67 15.76 9.22
N GLU A 223 14.06 14.49 9.09
CA GLU A 223 14.77 14.01 7.89
C GLU A 223 13.88 14.12 6.65
N GLU A 224 12.63 13.68 6.73
CA GLU A 224 11.67 13.80 5.63
C GLU A 224 11.33 15.28 5.33
N ARG A 225 11.25 16.15 6.34
CA ARG A 225 11.08 17.60 6.15
C ARG A 225 12.25 18.21 5.39
N ARG A 226 13.49 17.86 5.74
CA ARG A 226 14.69 18.32 5.02
C ARG A 226 14.67 17.83 3.57
N LEU A 227 14.28 16.59 3.36
CA LEU A 227 14.18 16.00 2.04
C LEU A 227 13.11 16.69 1.18
N PHE A 228 11.96 17.02 1.77
CA PHE A 228 10.91 17.78 1.11
C PHE A 228 11.40 19.20 0.73
N TYR A 229 12.12 19.85 1.64
CA TYR A 229 12.76 21.16 1.35
C TYR A 229 13.75 21.06 0.18
N VAL A 230 14.61 20.05 0.18
CA VAL A 230 15.54 19.80 -0.92
C VAL A 230 14.78 19.66 -2.24
N ALA A 231 13.71 18.87 -2.26
CA ALA A 231 12.90 18.66 -3.46
C ALA A 231 12.27 19.98 -3.97
N MET A 232 11.75 20.82 -3.07
CA MET A 232 11.21 22.14 -3.44
C MET A 232 12.27 23.04 -4.06
N THR A 233 13.49 23.05 -3.51
CA THR A 233 14.59 23.91 -3.99
C THR A 233 15.20 23.43 -5.31
N ARG A 234 14.72 22.34 -5.89
CA ARG A 234 15.14 21.90 -7.24
C ARG A 234 14.52 22.72 -8.36
N ALA A 235 13.47 23.48 -8.07
CA ALA A 235 12.80 24.34 -9.04
C ALA A 235 13.54 25.69 -9.19
N ARG A 236 13.93 26.02 -10.44
CA ARG A 236 14.52 27.32 -10.77
C ARG A 236 13.45 28.42 -10.98
N HIS A 237 12.35 28.05 -11.66
CA HIS A 237 11.33 29.04 -12.05
C HIS A 237 9.94 28.70 -11.54
N GLN A 238 9.54 27.41 -11.59
CA GLN A 238 8.19 27.01 -11.26
C GLN A 238 8.17 25.75 -10.41
N LEU A 239 7.47 25.82 -9.29
CA LEU A 239 7.20 24.70 -8.41
C LEU A 239 5.68 24.47 -8.33
N GLN A 240 5.25 23.24 -8.58
CA GLN A 240 3.87 22.80 -8.36
C GLN A 240 3.86 21.66 -7.36
N ILE A 241 3.10 21.83 -6.28
CA ILE A 241 2.94 20.82 -5.23
C ILE A 241 1.54 20.24 -5.35
N LEU A 242 1.44 18.93 -5.56
CA LEU A 242 0.21 18.22 -5.86
C LEU A 242 -0.16 17.26 -4.74
N SER A 243 -1.39 17.37 -4.27
CA SER A 243 -2.00 16.43 -3.32
C SER A 243 -3.38 16.04 -3.79
N VAL A 244 -3.82 14.82 -3.48
CA VAL A 244 -5.15 14.33 -3.78
C VAL A 244 -5.89 13.96 -2.50
N ALA A 245 -7.20 14.21 -2.46
CA ALA A 245 -8.02 13.87 -1.29
C ALA A 245 -8.41 12.39 -1.25
N ASN A 246 -8.39 11.70 -2.39
CA ASN A 246 -8.72 10.29 -2.48
C ASN A 246 -7.79 9.60 -3.49
N LYS A 247 -7.17 8.51 -3.08
CA LYS A 247 -6.34 7.64 -3.92
C LYS A 247 -6.66 6.19 -3.57
N HIS A 248 -7.08 5.40 -4.54
CA HIS A 248 -7.44 3.97 -4.33
C HIS A 248 -8.52 3.75 -3.26
N ASN A 249 -9.55 4.61 -3.23
CA ASN A 249 -10.62 4.61 -2.22
C ASN A 249 -10.15 4.88 -0.77
N ILE A 250 -8.93 5.33 -0.59
CA ILE A 250 -8.41 5.81 0.68
C ILE A 250 -8.43 7.33 0.69
N LEU A 251 -8.99 7.90 1.75
CA LEU A 251 -8.98 9.34 1.98
C LEU A 251 -7.64 9.78 2.57
N PHE A 252 -7.09 10.83 2.01
CA PHE A 252 -5.83 11.43 2.48
C PHE A 252 -6.04 12.86 2.92
N ASN A 253 -5.29 13.24 3.95
CA ASN A 253 -5.10 14.62 4.30
C ASN A 253 -3.96 15.23 3.46
N ARG A 254 -4.06 16.53 3.16
CA ARG A 254 -2.94 17.28 2.60
C ARG A 254 -1.75 17.15 3.56
N SER A 255 -0.55 16.93 3.00
CA SER A 255 0.69 16.84 3.75
C SER A 255 0.85 18.00 4.75
N VAL A 256 1.29 17.68 5.96
CA VAL A 256 1.65 18.69 6.97
C VAL A 256 2.72 19.65 6.43
N PHE A 257 3.70 19.16 5.67
CA PHE A 257 4.73 20.00 5.06
C PHE A 257 4.14 21.01 4.06
N VAL A 258 3.12 20.60 3.31
CA VAL A 258 2.41 21.50 2.39
C VAL A 258 1.57 22.52 3.14
N LYS A 259 0.98 22.14 4.26
CA LYS A 259 0.24 23.07 5.14
C LYS A 259 1.17 24.12 5.71
N ASP A 260 2.38 23.74 6.15
CA ASP A 260 3.39 24.66 6.68
C ASP A 260 3.83 25.66 5.60
N VAL A 261 4.18 25.20 4.40
CA VAL A 261 4.54 26.07 3.27
C VAL A 261 3.39 27.02 2.92
N HIS A 262 2.16 26.51 2.86
CA HIS A 262 0.98 27.32 2.57
C HIS A 262 0.76 28.40 3.64
N GLN A 263 0.96 28.07 4.91
CA GLN A 263 0.82 29.03 6.02
C GLN A 263 1.87 30.13 5.97
N ILE A 264 3.10 29.81 5.55
CA ILE A 264 4.17 30.79 5.37
C ILE A 264 3.88 31.74 4.20
N LEU A 265 3.42 31.19 3.06
CA LEU A 265 3.13 31.97 1.85
C LEU A 265 1.85 32.80 1.98
N TYR A 266 0.87 32.28 2.68
CA TYR A 266 -0.45 32.88 2.88
C TYR A 266 -0.78 32.94 4.37
N PRO A 267 -0.08 33.78 5.16
CA PRO A 267 -0.39 33.92 6.58
C PRO A 267 -1.84 34.40 6.72
N LYS A 268 -2.63 33.67 7.50
CA LYS A 268 -4.02 34.06 7.78
C LYS A 268 -4.03 35.45 8.43
N SER A 269 -4.47 36.44 7.73
CA SER A 269 -5.06 37.61 8.39
C SER A 269 -6.32 37.06 9.12
N ALA A 270 -6.56 37.52 10.35
CA ALA A 270 -7.44 36.92 11.35
C ALA A 270 -8.94 36.78 10.96
N THR A 271 -9.32 36.75 9.68
CA THR A 271 -10.72 36.85 9.26
C THR A 271 -11.14 36.07 8.00
N GLU A 272 -10.47 35.04 7.55
CA GLU A 272 -11.03 34.26 6.42
C GLU A 272 -11.00 32.75 6.67
N SER A 273 -12.21 32.21 6.86
CA SER A 273 -12.51 30.79 6.72
C SER A 273 -12.22 30.36 5.29
N LEU A 274 -11.42 29.30 5.09
CA LEU A 274 -11.11 28.71 3.78
C LEU A 274 -12.39 28.44 2.98
N PRO A 275 -12.44 28.80 1.67
CA PRO A 275 -13.56 28.41 0.83
C PRO A 275 -13.61 26.89 0.72
N GLN A 276 -14.69 26.32 1.22
CA GLN A 276 -15.00 24.91 0.98
C GLN A 276 -15.15 24.67 -0.54
N PRO A 277 -14.67 23.58 -1.11
CA PRO A 277 -14.84 23.29 -2.52
C PRO A 277 -16.34 23.27 -2.88
N LYS A 278 -16.75 24.12 -3.81
CA LYS A 278 -18.12 24.15 -4.33
C LYS A 278 -18.45 22.79 -4.92
N ARG A 279 -19.45 22.14 -4.34
CA ARG A 279 -20.01 20.88 -4.82
C ARG A 279 -20.65 21.11 -6.19
N THR A 280 -20.14 20.45 -7.22
CA THR A 280 -20.92 20.23 -8.45
C THR A 280 -21.92 19.12 -8.19
N ALA A 281 -23.20 19.47 -8.36
CA ALA A 281 -24.32 18.58 -8.15
C ALA A 281 -24.37 17.51 -9.24
N SER A 282 -24.15 16.26 -8.87
CA SER A 282 -24.66 15.09 -9.58
C SER A 282 -24.86 13.96 -8.57
N GLY A 283 -26.07 13.87 -8.11
CA GLY A 283 -26.88 12.74 -7.70
C GLY A 283 -26.31 11.68 -6.77
N ARG A 284 -26.33 11.94 -5.47
CA ARG A 284 -26.85 11.07 -4.39
C ARG A 284 -26.80 11.84 -3.07
N SER A 285 -27.88 11.77 -2.32
CA SER A 285 -28.09 12.53 -1.08
C SER A 285 -27.06 12.17 -0.02
N ILE A 286 -26.40 13.22 0.53
CA ILE A 286 -25.38 13.14 1.58
C ILE A 286 -25.96 12.74 2.95
N SER A 287 -27.26 12.56 3.06
CA SER A 287 -27.89 12.03 4.28
C SER A 287 -27.55 10.55 4.54
N GLU A 288 -27.28 9.75 3.48
CA GLU A 288 -26.89 8.35 3.62
C GLU A 288 -25.39 8.13 3.90
N LEU A 289 -24.54 9.12 3.56
CA LEU A 289 -23.09 9.07 3.88
C LEU A 289 -22.77 9.69 5.25
N LYS A 290 -23.70 10.44 5.83
CA LYS A 290 -23.55 10.98 7.21
C LYS A 290 -23.73 9.94 8.30
N SER A 291 -24.28 8.77 8.00
CA SER A 291 -24.40 7.68 8.97
C SER A 291 -23.14 6.79 9.08
N MET A 292 -22.10 7.02 8.27
CA MET A 292 -20.91 6.15 8.26
C MET A 292 -19.57 6.84 8.57
N ASN A 293 -19.49 8.16 8.71
CA ASN A 293 -18.26 8.81 9.21
C ASN A 293 -18.56 10.12 9.88
N LEU A 294 -18.81 10.02 11.13
CA LEU A 294 -18.73 11.12 12.08
C LEU A 294 -17.27 11.43 12.40
N THR A 295 -16.85 12.63 12.06
CA THR A 295 -16.00 13.39 12.95
C THR A 295 -16.81 13.76 14.23
N THR A 296 -17.09 12.80 15.05
CA THR A 296 -17.34 13.07 16.46
C THR A 296 -15.99 13.49 17.03
N ALA A 297 -15.91 14.67 17.60
CA ALA A 297 -14.82 15.00 18.49
C ALA A 297 -14.71 13.84 19.49
N VAL A 298 -13.63 13.09 19.42
CA VAL A 298 -13.41 11.94 20.29
C VAL A 298 -13.33 12.51 21.71
N ASP A 299 -14.27 12.16 22.55
CA ASP A 299 -14.23 12.57 23.95
C ASP A 299 -13.18 11.74 24.69
N LEU A 300 -11.95 12.26 24.67
CA LEU A 300 -10.82 11.62 25.37
C LEU A 300 -10.93 11.72 26.89
N LYS A 301 -11.90 12.47 27.45
CA LYS A 301 -12.08 12.63 28.89
C LYS A 301 -12.38 11.33 29.63
N ALA A 302 -12.89 10.33 28.91
CA ALA A 302 -13.15 9.01 29.46
C ALA A 302 -11.88 8.13 29.60
N TYR A 303 -10.78 8.50 28.96
CA TYR A 303 -9.50 7.78 28.99
C TYR A 303 -8.58 8.43 30.01
N GLN A 304 -8.64 7.98 31.26
CA GLN A 304 -7.84 8.49 32.38
C GLN A 304 -6.89 7.41 32.91
N VAL A 305 -5.90 7.82 33.69
CA VAL A 305 -5.01 6.88 34.39
C VAL A 305 -5.86 5.96 35.28
N GLY A 306 -5.60 4.66 35.19
CA GLY A 306 -6.33 3.60 35.87
C GLY A 306 -7.49 3.00 35.07
N VAL A 307 -7.83 3.54 33.90
CA VAL A 307 -8.91 3.01 33.07
C VAL A 307 -8.45 1.78 32.31
N LEU A 308 -9.28 0.74 32.30
CA LEU A 308 -9.10 -0.47 31.50
C LEU A 308 -9.55 -0.21 30.06
N ILE A 309 -8.66 -0.54 29.13
CA ILE A 309 -8.94 -0.43 27.69
C ILE A 309 -8.70 -1.78 27.00
N HIS A 310 -9.33 -1.95 25.87
CA HIS A 310 -9.03 -3.04 24.95
C HIS A 310 -8.39 -2.48 23.69
N HIS A 311 -7.17 -2.93 23.40
CA HIS A 311 -6.46 -2.59 22.17
C HIS A 311 -6.48 -3.78 21.21
N GLN A 312 -6.94 -3.59 19.99
CA GLN A 312 -7.15 -4.69 19.01
C GLN A 312 -5.90 -5.56 18.78
N ARG A 313 -4.70 -4.98 18.90
CA ARG A 313 -3.43 -5.69 18.65
C ARG A 313 -2.77 -6.23 19.93
N PHE A 314 -2.89 -5.50 21.06
CA PHE A 314 -2.15 -5.81 22.28
C PHE A 314 -3.06 -6.39 23.38
N GLY A 315 -4.37 -6.52 23.11
CA GLY A 315 -5.33 -7.04 24.07
C GLY A 315 -5.72 -6.02 25.14
N ASP A 316 -6.07 -6.53 26.31
CA ASP A 316 -6.50 -5.70 27.44
C ASP A 316 -5.30 -5.05 28.12
N GLY A 317 -5.45 -3.78 28.48
CA GLY A 317 -4.42 -3.02 29.16
C GLY A 317 -4.99 -1.94 30.04
N THR A 318 -4.19 -1.45 30.98
CA THR A 318 -4.55 -0.36 31.91
C THR A 318 -3.70 0.87 31.58
N ILE A 319 -4.32 2.03 31.48
CA ILE A 319 -3.61 3.30 31.33
C ILE A 319 -2.90 3.59 32.66
N ILE A 320 -1.56 3.58 32.64
CA ILE A 320 -0.73 3.82 33.84
C ILE A 320 -0.20 5.25 33.92
N ASP A 321 -0.12 5.93 32.78
CA ASP A 321 0.32 7.32 32.70
C ASP A 321 -0.34 8.02 31.50
N LEU A 322 -0.54 9.35 31.59
CA LEU A 322 -1.17 10.15 30.55
C LEU A 322 -0.50 11.53 30.45
N GLU A 323 0.25 11.74 29.37
CA GLU A 323 0.88 13.01 29.01
C GLU A 323 0.15 13.64 27.83
N GLY A 324 -0.79 14.54 28.07
CA GLY A 324 -1.64 15.14 27.03
C GLY A 324 -2.51 14.09 26.31
N GLU A 325 -2.25 13.84 25.02
CA GLU A 325 -2.96 12.83 24.23
C GLU A 325 -2.20 11.49 24.14
N ILE A 326 -1.05 11.38 24.81
CA ILE A 326 -0.23 10.16 24.81
C ILE A 326 -0.44 9.40 26.11
N ALA A 327 -0.89 8.16 25.99
CA ALA A 327 -1.04 7.25 27.12
C ALA A 327 0.06 6.20 27.14
N THR A 328 0.60 5.96 28.33
CA THR A 328 1.40 4.77 28.62
C THR A 328 0.46 3.70 29.15
N ILE A 329 0.39 2.57 28.46
CA ILE A 329 -0.55 1.49 28.78
C ILE A 329 0.24 0.25 29.14
N GLN A 330 -0.10 -0.35 30.28
CA GLN A 330 0.40 -1.64 30.74
C GLN A 330 -0.50 -2.72 30.17
N PHE A 331 0.02 -3.51 29.23
CA PHE A 331 -0.56 -4.75 28.74
C PHE A 331 -0.02 -5.95 29.53
N GLU A 332 -0.53 -7.14 29.28
CA GLU A 332 -0.17 -8.36 30.04
C GLU A 332 1.35 -8.66 29.99
N HIS A 333 2.00 -8.41 28.86
CA HIS A 333 3.41 -8.75 28.66
C HIS A 333 4.33 -7.57 28.37
N GLU A 334 3.79 -6.36 28.11
CA GLU A 334 4.61 -5.21 27.72
C GLU A 334 3.92 -3.87 28.05
N GLN A 335 4.72 -2.81 28.17
CA GLN A 335 4.25 -1.45 28.23
C GLN A 335 4.36 -0.80 26.84
N LYS A 336 3.35 -0.01 26.45
CA LYS A 336 3.35 0.75 25.20
C LYS A 336 2.92 2.18 25.43
N ARG A 337 3.62 3.11 24.79
CA ARG A 337 3.20 4.50 24.65
C ARG A 337 2.44 4.63 23.33
N ILE A 338 1.19 5.09 23.40
CA ILE A 338 0.32 5.25 22.23
C ILE A 338 -0.41 6.59 22.28
N SER A 339 -0.68 7.17 21.11
CA SER A 339 -1.58 8.33 21.02
C SER A 339 -3.03 7.86 21.11
N LEU A 340 -3.70 8.22 22.20
CA LEU A 340 -5.11 7.89 22.44
C LEU A 340 -5.99 8.44 21.33
N ARG A 341 -5.78 9.70 20.92
CA ARG A 341 -6.58 10.33 19.88
C ARG A 341 -6.59 9.50 18.58
N ILE A 342 -5.41 9.18 18.07
CA ILE A 342 -5.30 8.43 16.82
C ILE A 342 -5.81 7.01 16.97
N THR A 343 -5.52 6.38 18.10
CA THR A 343 -5.86 4.97 18.32
C THR A 343 -7.38 4.80 18.55
N VAL A 344 -8.03 5.78 19.18
CA VAL A 344 -9.48 5.79 19.35
C VAL A 344 -10.19 6.23 18.07
N GLU A 345 -9.69 7.25 17.36
CA GLU A 345 -10.23 7.66 16.06
C GLU A 345 -10.16 6.53 15.02
N ASN A 346 -9.10 5.71 15.08
CA ASN A 346 -8.95 4.55 14.20
C ASN A 346 -9.72 3.31 14.71
N GLY A 347 -10.42 3.40 15.84
CA GLY A 347 -11.15 2.27 16.44
C GLY A 347 -10.27 1.17 17.01
N ASN A 348 -8.95 1.40 17.15
CA ASN A 348 -8.00 0.40 17.65
C ASN A 348 -8.02 0.26 19.18
N VAL A 349 -8.58 1.25 19.89
CA VAL A 349 -8.76 1.25 21.35
C VAL A 349 -10.20 1.54 21.69
N SER A 350 -10.76 0.76 22.61
CA SER A 350 -12.09 0.96 23.20
C SER A 350 -12.03 0.85 24.72
N LEU A 351 -12.93 1.55 25.39
CA LEU A 351 -13.10 1.38 26.84
C LEU A 351 -13.66 -0.01 27.11
N LYS A 352 -13.11 -0.70 28.09
CA LYS A 352 -13.67 -1.95 28.57
C LYS A 352 -14.70 -1.62 29.65
N SER A 353 -15.98 -1.92 29.37
CA SER A 353 -17.04 -1.84 30.40
C SER A 353 -16.73 -2.84 31.51
N SER A 354 -16.78 -2.40 32.73
CA SER A 354 -16.60 -3.21 33.96
C SER A 354 -17.65 -4.30 34.04
#